data_b33df7aeb3fad6c89ecda063e6ff7858
#
_entry.id   b33df7aeb3fad6c89ecda063e6ff7858
#
_cell.length_a   1.000
_cell.length_b   1.000
_cell.length_c   1.000
_cell.angle_alpha   90.00
_cell.angle_beta   90.00
_cell.angle_gamma   90.00
#
_symmetry.space_group_name_H-M   'P 1'
#
loop_
_entity.id
_entity.type
_entity.pdbx_description
1 polymer ?
#
loop_
_entity_poly.entity_id
_entity_poly.type
_entity_poly.pdbx_seq_one_letter_code
_entity_poly.pdbx_strand_id
1 'polypeptide(L)'
;LKLGVFSVLFAQKSLEEALDYIAASGLGAVEIGTGGYPGKAHADPDVLLADEGKLKAFKQAVESRGLIISALSVHGNPLHPQKAIAKEFHDDLIKTIELAQRLEVPVVNTFSGCPGDHEDAKYPNWPVAPWPNDYQEILKWQWEEKLIPYWKETGDFAAARNVKIGLELHGGFSVHTPATMLRLREATSEAIGANLDPSHLWWQGIDPVAAIRYLGQAGAIHHFHAKDTSLEQSNVNKYGVTDMQSYTQMFDRAWQFRTVGFGHSMKEWADIISALRLVGYDYVVSIEHEDGLMSVEEGFTKAVGNLQSILIREPLGEMWWV
;
A
#
# COMPACT_ATOMS: atom_id res chain seq x y z
N LEU A 1 -16.35 4.68 -6.73
CA LEU A 1 -15.27 3.75 -6.37
C LEU A 1 -15.32 2.49 -7.23
N LYS A 2 -14.16 1.95 -7.59
CA LYS A 2 -14.00 0.64 -8.24
C LYS A 2 -13.42 -0.36 -7.23
N LEU A 3 -13.80 -1.63 -7.36
CA LEU A 3 -13.18 -2.71 -6.60
C LEU A 3 -12.06 -3.33 -7.43
N GLY A 4 -10.91 -3.52 -6.83
CA GLY A 4 -9.75 -4.15 -7.41
C GLY A 4 -9.11 -5.18 -6.47
N VAL A 5 -8.01 -5.77 -6.91
CA VAL A 5 -7.21 -6.71 -6.12
C VAL A 5 -5.75 -6.58 -6.48
N PHE A 6 -4.89 -6.77 -5.48
CA PHE A 6 -3.46 -6.91 -5.68
C PHE A 6 -3.14 -8.31 -6.20
N SER A 7 -2.63 -8.40 -7.42
CA SER A 7 -2.44 -9.65 -8.15
C SER A 7 -1.40 -10.60 -7.56
N VAL A 8 -0.62 -10.13 -6.57
CA VAL A 8 0.35 -10.98 -5.84
C VAL A 8 -0.30 -12.23 -5.24
N LEU A 9 -1.59 -12.16 -4.90
CA LEU A 9 -2.39 -13.30 -4.43
C LEU A 9 -2.40 -14.47 -5.42
N PHE A 10 -2.22 -14.18 -6.68
CA PHE A 10 -2.30 -15.15 -7.79
C PHE A 10 -0.95 -15.37 -8.48
N ALA A 11 0.16 -15.13 -7.79
CA ALA A 11 1.52 -15.23 -8.34
C ALA A 11 1.85 -16.64 -8.89
N GLN A 12 1.08 -17.68 -8.52
CA GLN A 12 1.22 -19.04 -9.03
C GLN A 12 0.47 -19.30 -10.36
N LYS A 13 -0.37 -18.33 -10.79
CA LYS A 13 -1.09 -18.38 -12.07
C LYS A 13 -0.32 -17.56 -13.10
N SER A 14 -0.52 -17.85 -14.39
CA SER A 14 -0.09 -16.93 -15.45
C SER A 14 -0.85 -15.60 -15.35
N LEU A 15 -0.32 -14.56 -16.00
CA LEU A 15 -0.99 -13.26 -16.04
C LEU A 15 -2.43 -13.40 -16.56
N GLU A 16 -2.61 -14.11 -17.67
CA GLU A 16 -3.92 -14.29 -18.31
C GLU A 16 -4.90 -15.02 -17.40
N GLU A 17 -4.47 -16.12 -16.75
CA GLU A 17 -5.32 -16.87 -15.81
C GLU A 17 -5.70 -16.03 -14.60
N ALA A 18 -4.78 -15.21 -14.07
CA ALA A 18 -5.06 -14.31 -12.97
C ALA A 18 -6.06 -13.23 -13.38
N LEU A 19 -5.88 -12.60 -14.54
CA LEU A 19 -6.77 -11.57 -15.05
C LEU A 19 -8.16 -12.11 -15.38
N ASP A 20 -8.25 -13.32 -15.96
CA ASP A 20 -9.54 -13.98 -16.21
C ASP A 20 -10.30 -14.25 -14.92
N TYR A 21 -9.61 -14.73 -13.89
CA TYR A 21 -10.21 -14.98 -12.57
C TYR A 21 -10.68 -13.69 -11.89
N ILE A 22 -9.87 -12.63 -11.95
CA ILE A 22 -10.20 -11.31 -11.39
C ILE A 22 -11.43 -10.72 -12.08
N ALA A 23 -11.47 -10.73 -13.41
CA ALA A 23 -12.61 -10.23 -14.18
C ALA A 23 -13.88 -11.04 -13.91
N ALA A 24 -13.79 -12.38 -13.89
CA ALA A 24 -14.91 -13.26 -13.58
C ALA A 24 -15.46 -13.05 -12.15
N SER A 25 -14.66 -12.54 -11.21
CA SER A 25 -15.07 -12.19 -9.86
C SER A 25 -15.81 -10.85 -9.78
N GLY A 26 -16.02 -10.16 -10.91
CA GLY A 26 -16.76 -8.91 -10.99
C GLY A 26 -15.97 -7.68 -10.50
N LEU A 27 -14.64 -7.75 -10.53
CA LEU A 27 -13.76 -6.63 -10.23
C LEU A 27 -13.52 -5.79 -11.51
N GLY A 28 -13.21 -4.50 -11.32
CA GLY A 28 -12.93 -3.56 -12.41
C GLY A 28 -11.49 -3.06 -12.44
N ALA A 29 -10.63 -3.53 -11.52
CA ALA A 29 -9.25 -3.09 -11.43
C ALA A 29 -8.31 -4.18 -10.93
N VAL A 30 -7.04 -4.08 -11.31
CA VAL A 30 -5.95 -4.92 -10.82
C VAL A 30 -4.77 -4.05 -10.43
N GLU A 31 -4.17 -4.33 -9.29
CA GLU A 31 -2.87 -3.83 -8.87
C GLU A 31 -1.83 -4.90 -9.15
N ILE A 32 -0.67 -4.53 -9.68
CA ILE A 32 0.30 -5.52 -10.19
C ILE A 32 1.68 -5.31 -9.57
N GLY A 33 2.23 -6.38 -9.00
CA GLY A 33 3.60 -6.41 -8.48
C GLY A 33 4.64 -6.34 -9.59
N THR A 34 5.66 -5.48 -9.41
CA THR A 34 6.68 -5.18 -10.42
C THR A 34 8.11 -5.25 -9.88
N GLY A 35 8.30 -5.68 -8.64
CA GLY A 35 9.59 -5.81 -8.00
C GLY A 35 9.50 -5.77 -6.47
N GLY A 36 10.64 -5.71 -5.82
CA GLY A 36 10.71 -5.69 -4.36
C GLY A 36 10.10 -6.94 -3.71
N TYR A 37 9.44 -6.76 -2.56
CA TYR A 37 8.80 -7.87 -1.82
C TYR A 37 7.64 -8.55 -2.59
N PRO A 38 6.79 -7.82 -3.35
CA PRO A 38 5.76 -8.45 -4.19
C PRO A 38 6.28 -9.34 -5.30
N GLY A 39 7.53 -9.12 -5.74
CA GLY A 39 8.11 -9.82 -6.87
C GLY A 39 7.58 -9.35 -8.23
N LYS A 40 7.93 -10.09 -9.28
CA LYS A 40 7.71 -9.75 -10.71
C LYS A 40 6.90 -10.81 -11.46
N ALA A 41 6.06 -11.59 -10.76
CA ALA A 41 5.39 -12.76 -11.34
C ALA A 41 4.53 -12.42 -12.56
N HIS A 42 3.83 -11.28 -12.54
CA HIS A 42 2.92 -10.87 -13.61
C HIS A 42 3.45 -9.71 -14.46
N ALA A 43 4.42 -8.94 -13.97
CA ALA A 43 5.03 -7.83 -14.72
C ALA A 43 6.49 -7.66 -14.32
N ASP A 44 7.37 -7.86 -15.27
CA ASP A 44 8.80 -7.58 -15.11
C ASP A 44 9.14 -6.30 -15.87
N PRO A 45 9.49 -5.18 -15.17
CA PRO A 45 9.85 -3.93 -15.80
C PRO A 45 11.01 -4.06 -16.77
N ASP A 46 12.02 -4.90 -16.50
CA ASP A 46 13.14 -5.09 -17.40
C ASP A 46 12.72 -5.68 -18.75
N VAL A 47 11.74 -6.58 -18.74
CA VAL A 47 11.18 -7.20 -19.94
C VAL A 47 10.26 -6.26 -20.71
N LEU A 48 9.36 -5.57 -19.96
CA LEU A 48 8.34 -4.73 -20.57
C LEU A 48 8.89 -3.41 -21.10
N LEU A 49 9.88 -2.82 -20.44
CA LEU A 49 10.54 -1.59 -20.91
C LEU A 49 11.44 -1.83 -22.12
N ALA A 50 11.99 -3.04 -22.26
CA ALA A 50 12.90 -3.37 -23.35
C ALA A 50 12.16 -3.73 -24.66
N ASP A 51 10.87 -4.07 -24.62
CA ASP A 51 10.13 -4.59 -25.79
C ASP A 51 8.74 -3.94 -25.89
N GLU A 52 8.56 -3.04 -26.86
CA GLU A 52 7.30 -2.32 -27.12
C GLU A 52 6.13 -3.26 -27.47
N GLY A 53 6.42 -4.38 -28.14
CA GLY A 53 5.41 -5.36 -28.49
C GLY A 53 4.86 -6.07 -27.24
N LYS A 54 5.76 -6.44 -26.32
CA LYS A 54 5.39 -7.04 -25.03
C LYS A 54 4.63 -6.05 -24.15
N LEU A 55 5.07 -4.79 -24.10
CA LEU A 55 4.39 -3.74 -23.34
C LEU A 55 2.95 -3.54 -23.83
N LYS A 56 2.77 -3.45 -25.16
CA LYS A 56 1.43 -3.33 -25.77
C LYS A 56 0.57 -4.56 -25.50
N ALA A 57 1.12 -5.76 -25.64
CA ALA A 57 0.40 -7.00 -25.37
C ALA A 57 -0.02 -7.09 -23.90
N PHE A 58 0.85 -6.70 -22.97
CA PHE A 58 0.54 -6.64 -21.54
C PHE A 58 -0.63 -5.68 -21.25
N LYS A 59 -0.58 -4.45 -21.76
CA LYS A 59 -1.68 -3.48 -21.61
C LYS A 59 -2.98 -4.02 -22.19
N GLN A 60 -2.93 -4.59 -23.38
CA GLN A 60 -4.09 -5.19 -24.04
C GLN A 60 -4.66 -6.38 -23.27
N ALA A 61 -3.82 -7.22 -22.65
CA ALA A 61 -4.28 -8.34 -21.83
C ALA A 61 -5.18 -7.89 -20.68
N VAL A 62 -4.85 -6.76 -20.03
CA VAL A 62 -5.67 -6.17 -18.96
C VAL A 62 -6.94 -5.52 -19.53
N GLU A 63 -6.79 -4.64 -20.52
CA GLU A 63 -7.88 -3.83 -21.06
C GLU A 63 -8.97 -4.67 -21.78
N SER A 64 -8.57 -5.75 -22.47
CA SER A 64 -9.51 -6.64 -23.16
C SER A 64 -10.49 -7.36 -22.23
N ARG A 65 -10.18 -7.39 -20.93
CA ARG A 65 -11.03 -7.95 -19.88
C ARG A 65 -11.88 -6.90 -19.14
N GLY A 66 -11.85 -5.65 -19.60
CA GLY A 66 -12.55 -4.54 -18.97
C GLY A 66 -11.91 -4.09 -17.65
N LEU A 67 -10.68 -4.49 -17.38
CA LEU A 67 -9.93 -4.10 -16.20
C LEU A 67 -9.08 -2.86 -16.47
N ILE A 68 -8.81 -2.09 -15.41
CA ILE A 68 -7.75 -1.07 -15.39
C ILE A 68 -6.61 -1.52 -14.49
N ILE A 69 -5.39 -1.07 -14.77
CA ILE A 69 -4.28 -1.19 -13.82
C ILE A 69 -4.40 -0.03 -12.84
N SER A 70 -4.71 -0.32 -11.56
CA SER A 70 -4.87 0.72 -10.53
C SER A 70 -3.56 1.26 -10.01
N ALA A 71 -2.58 0.41 -9.85
CA ALA A 71 -1.24 0.77 -9.43
C ALA A 71 -0.23 -0.31 -9.87
N LEU A 72 1.02 0.08 -9.99
CA LEU A 72 2.14 -0.83 -10.00
C LEU A 72 2.79 -0.82 -8.62
N SER A 73 3.08 -1.99 -8.06
CA SER A 73 3.49 -2.13 -6.67
C SER A 73 4.87 -2.75 -6.54
N VAL A 74 5.77 -2.01 -5.87
CA VAL A 74 7.20 -2.32 -5.75
C VAL A 74 7.68 -2.06 -4.32
N HIS A 75 6.96 -2.64 -3.35
CA HIS A 75 7.27 -2.48 -1.94
C HIS A 75 8.69 -2.95 -1.62
N GLY A 76 9.47 -2.10 -0.96
CA GLY A 76 10.86 -2.38 -0.63
C GLY A 76 11.46 -1.36 0.33
N ASN A 77 12.74 -1.51 0.64
CA ASN A 77 13.47 -0.57 1.49
C ASN A 77 14.59 0.14 0.71
N PRO A 78 14.29 1.17 -0.08
CA PRO A 78 15.32 1.91 -0.84
C PRO A 78 16.27 2.72 0.05
N LEU A 79 15.98 2.80 1.35
CA LEU A 79 16.83 3.44 2.36
C LEU A 79 17.53 2.42 3.28
N HIS A 80 17.58 1.15 2.87
CA HIS A 80 18.27 0.12 3.63
C HIS A 80 19.73 0.51 3.89
N PRO A 81 20.27 0.34 5.13
CA PRO A 81 21.65 0.75 5.46
C PRO A 81 22.72 0.09 4.58
N GLN A 82 22.48 -1.16 4.19
CA GLN A 82 23.37 -1.85 3.25
C GLN A 82 23.11 -1.35 1.82
N LYS A 83 24.06 -0.60 1.26
CA LYS A 83 23.93 0.11 -0.03
C LYS A 83 23.56 -0.80 -1.21
N ALA A 84 24.00 -2.06 -1.21
CA ALA A 84 23.63 -3.00 -2.28
C ALA A 84 22.13 -3.33 -2.26
N ILE A 85 21.58 -3.55 -1.08
CA ILE A 85 20.15 -3.82 -0.88
C ILE A 85 19.32 -2.57 -1.21
N ALA A 86 19.74 -1.40 -0.70
CA ALA A 86 19.08 -0.14 -1.02
C ALA A 86 19.04 0.13 -2.52
N LYS A 87 20.16 -0.13 -3.21
CA LYS A 87 20.28 0.05 -4.66
C LYS A 87 19.32 -0.86 -5.43
N GLU A 88 19.20 -2.11 -5.07
CA GLU A 88 18.27 -3.06 -5.70
C GLU A 88 16.83 -2.56 -5.63
N PHE A 89 16.36 -2.18 -4.44
CA PHE A 89 15.01 -1.62 -4.25
C PHE A 89 14.82 -0.28 -4.96
N HIS A 90 15.85 0.58 -4.98
CA HIS A 90 15.82 1.84 -5.71
C HIS A 90 15.70 1.60 -7.22
N ASP A 91 16.52 0.72 -7.78
CA ASP A 91 16.51 0.42 -9.22
C ASP A 91 15.13 -0.15 -9.65
N ASP A 92 14.55 -1.05 -8.86
CA ASP A 92 13.20 -1.58 -9.12
C ASP A 92 12.14 -0.47 -9.06
N LEU A 93 12.24 0.45 -8.10
CA LEU A 93 11.31 1.58 -7.98
C LEU A 93 11.39 2.53 -9.18
N ILE A 94 12.60 2.92 -9.60
CA ILE A 94 12.80 3.80 -10.74
C ILE A 94 12.23 3.18 -12.03
N LYS A 95 12.56 1.90 -12.29
CA LYS A 95 12.02 1.17 -13.45
C LYS A 95 10.50 1.04 -13.40
N THR A 96 9.94 0.85 -12.20
CA THR A 96 8.49 0.78 -12.03
C THR A 96 7.82 2.11 -12.34
N ILE A 97 8.41 3.25 -11.93
CA ILE A 97 7.91 4.59 -12.27
C ILE A 97 7.96 4.82 -13.79
N GLU A 98 9.04 4.41 -14.46
CA GLU A 98 9.15 4.47 -15.92
C GLU A 98 8.12 3.59 -16.62
N LEU A 99 7.89 2.37 -16.11
CA LEU A 99 6.87 1.48 -16.62
C LEU A 99 5.46 2.06 -16.42
N ALA A 100 5.18 2.65 -15.26
CA ALA A 100 3.90 3.30 -14.96
C ALA A 100 3.63 4.45 -15.95
N GLN A 101 4.62 5.29 -16.26
CA GLN A 101 4.51 6.32 -17.27
C GLN A 101 4.13 5.74 -18.65
N ARG A 102 4.81 4.66 -19.07
CA ARG A 102 4.58 4.04 -20.37
C ARG A 102 3.22 3.35 -20.49
N LEU A 103 2.73 2.78 -19.39
CA LEU A 103 1.42 2.13 -19.31
C LEU A 103 0.29 3.12 -19.01
N GLU A 104 0.60 4.40 -18.73
CA GLU A 104 -0.34 5.42 -18.28
C GLU A 104 -1.02 5.06 -16.94
N VAL A 105 -0.29 4.33 -16.08
CA VAL A 105 -0.73 3.98 -14.73
C VAL A 105 -0.43 5.13 -13.79
N PRO A 106 -1.44 5.69 -13.09
CA PRO A 106 -1.26 6.94 -12.36
C PRO A 106 -0.52 6.80 -11.02
N VAL A 107 -0.38 5.59 -10.47
CA VAL A 107 0.14 5.37 -9.12
C VAL A 107 1.16 4.24 -9.10
N VAL A 108 2.27 4.47 -8.38
CA VAL A 108 3.23 3.44 -7.96
C VAL A 108 3.18 3.32 -6.44
N ASN A 109 2.86 2.13 -5.93
CA ASN A 109 2.83 1.85 -4.49
C ASN A 109 4.17 1.29 -4.01
N THR A 110 4.64 1.74 -2.85
CA THR A 110 5.87 1.26 -2.22
C THR A 110 5.90 1.57 -0.72
N PHE A 111 6.97 1.15 -0.02
CA PHE A 111 7.24 1.60 1.36
C PHE A 111 8.17 2.82 1.37
N SER A 112 8.09 3.61 2.45
CA SER A 112 8.96 4.78 2.62
C SER A 112 10.44 4.45 2.81
N GLY A 113 10.75 3.20 3.11
CA GLY A 113 12.06 2.79 3.59
C GLY A 113 12.24 3.04 5.10
N CYS A 114 13.26 2.40 5.64
CA CYS A 114 13.73 2.58 7.01
C CYS A 114 15.26 2.55 7.01
N PRO A 115 15.94 3.68 7.29
CA PRO A 115 17.39 3.73 7.43
C PRO A 115 17.88 3.02 8.70
N GLY A 116 19.20 2.94 8.84
CA GLY A 116 19.82 2.59 10.11
C GLY A 116 19.83 3.75 11.10
N ASP A 117 20.64 3.61 12.14
CA ASP A 117 20.87 4.64 13.16
C ASP A 117 22.06 5.55 12.84
N HIS A 118 22.90 5.17 11.87
CA HIS A 118 24.05 5.94 11.39
C HIS A 118 24.48 5.44 9.99
N GLU A 119 25.48 6.10 9.38
CA GLU A 119 25.90 5.84 7.99
C GLU A 119 26.40 4.41 7.75
N ASP A 120 27.11 3.83 8.72
CA ASP A 120 27.70 2.49 8.63
C ASP A 120 26.84 1.40 9.31
N ALA A 121 25.57 1.69 9.59
CA ALA A 121 24.66 0.71 10.16
C ALA A 121 24.48 -0.49 9.23
N LYS A 122 24.26 -1.67 9.80
CA LYS A 122 24.02 -2.90 9.04
C LYS A 122 22.54 -3.19 8.84
N TYR A 123 21.71 -2.80 9.81
CA TYR A 123 20.28 -3.12 9.82
C TYR A 123 19.44 -1.85 9.97
N PRO A 124 18.20 -1.86 9.45
CA PRO A 124 17.25 -0.80 9.69
C PRO A 124 17.01 -0.60 11.19
N ASN A 125 16.76 0.65 11.58
CA ASN A 125 16.39 1.01 12.93
C ASN A 125 15.08 1.79 12.89
N TRP A 126 14.02 1.26 13.49
CA TRP A 126 12.72 1.91 13.59
C TRP A 126 12.48 2.39 15.03
N PRO A 127 12.79 3.67 15.37
CA PRO A 127 12.56 4.21 16.70
C PRO A 127 11.05 4.33 16.97
N VAL A 128 10.59 3.71 18.06
CA VAL A 128 9.16 3.70 18.46
C VAL A 128 8.92 4.33 19.82
N ALA A 129 9.99 4.76 20.51
CA ALA A 129 9.90 5.39 21.81
C ALA A 129 10.67 6.73 21.80
N PRO A 130 10.16 7.78 22.50
CA PRO A 130 10.78 9.11 22.51
C PRO A 130 11.97 9.24 23.48
N TRP A 131 12.25 8.22 24.27
CA TRP A 131 13.31 8.20 25.27
C TRP A 131 13.98 6.82 25.32
N PRO A 132 15.32 6.72 25.48
CA PRO A 132 16.32 7.80 25.67
C PRO A 132 16.43 8.78 24.48
N ASN A 133 17.06 9.95 24.74
CA ASN A 133 17.19 11.02 23.74
C ASN A 133 17.93 10.58 22.47
N ASP A 134 18.76 9.55 22.54
CA ASP A 134 19.42 8.92 21.39
C ASP A 134 18.42 8.59 20.26
N TYR A 135 17.21 8.11 20.61
CA TYR A 135 16.18 7.81 19.62
C TYR A 135 15.67 9.05 18.88
N GLN A 136 15.65 10.22 19.54
CA GLN A 136 15.30 11.48 18.89
C GLN A 136 16.41 11.95 17.94
N GLU A 137 17.67 11.74 18.29
CA GLU A 137 18.81 12.06 17.44
C GLU A 137 18.83 11.16 16.21
N ILE A 138 18.62 9.85 16.38
CA ILE A 138 18.48 8.89 15.29
C ILE A 138 17.35 9.31 14.37
N LEU A 139 16.17 9.57 14.92
CA LEU A 139 14.99 9.94 14.14
C LEU A 139 15.23 11.23 13.34
N LYS A 140 15.86 12.24 13.95
CA LYS A 140 16.22 13.50 13.28
C LYS A 140 17.15 13.22 12.10
N TRP A 141 18.23 12.48 12.31
CA TRP A 141 19.19 12.13 11.27
C TRP A 141 18.53 11.34 10.13
N GLN A 142 17.70 10.33 10.45
CA GLN A 142 16.98 9.54 9.46
C GLN A 142 16.10 10.43 8.56
N TRP A 143 15.38 11.39 9.16
CA TRP A 143 14.50 12.26 8.40
C TRP A 143 15.23 13.31 7.58
N GLU A 144 16.18 14.02 8.19
CA GLU A 144 16.85 15.15 7.56
C GLU A 144 17.91 14.73 6.55
N GLU A 145 18.65 13.65 6.83
CA GLU A 145 19.79 13.24 6.02
C GLU A 145 19.47 12.10 5.03
N LYS A 146 18.40 11.33 5.26
CA LYS A 146 18.06 10.17 4.43
C LYS A 146 16.71 10.29 3.76
N LEU A 147 15.65 10.40 4.54
CA LEU A 147 14.29 10.26 4.05
C LEU A 147 13.87 11.43 3.14
N ILE A 148 13.97 12.66 3.64
CA ILE A 148 13.55 13.86 2.90
C ILE A 148 14.36 14.04 1.61
N PRO A 149 15.72 13.98 1.61
CA PRO A 149 16.48 14.11 0.38
C PRO A 149 16.10 13.06 -0.67
N TYR A 150 15.99 11.79 -0.26
CA TYR A 150 15.65 10.70 -1.16
C TYR A 150 14.26 10.88 -1.80
N TRP A 151 13.24 11.14 -0.98
CA TRP A 151 11.88 11.27 -1.47
C TRP A 151 11.61 12.57 -2.22
N LYS A 152 12.41 13.60 -1.97
CA LYS A 152 12.38 14.82 -2.80
C LYS A 152 12.82 14.51 -4.23
N GLU A 153 13.98 13.88 -4.42
CA GLU A 153 14.50 13.50 -5.73
C GLU A 153 13.56 12.50 -6.44
N THR A 154 13.14 11.45 -5.74
CA THR A 154 12.26 10.42 -6.31
C THR A 154 10.86 10.96 -6.61
N GLY A 155 10.33 11.84 -5.76
CA GLY A 155 9.05 12.50 -5.97
C GLY A 155 9.07 13.43 -7.19
N ASP A 156 10.13 14.21 -7.36
CA ASP A 156 10.32 15.06 -8.53
C ASP A 156 10.46 14.23 -9.83
N PHE A 157 11.15 13.09 -9.75
CA PHE A 157 11.27 12.14 -10.87
C PHE A 157 9.92 11.53 -11.28
N ALA A 158 9.08 11.17 -10.32
CA ALA A 158 7.74 10.64 -10.56
C ALA A 158 6.80 11.73 -11.10
N ALA A 159 6.83 12.92 -10.49
CA ALA A 159 6.01 14.07 -10.90
C ALA A 159 6.26 14.46 -12.37
N ALA A 160 7.55 14.48 -12.80
CA ALA A 160 7.94 14.76 -14.18
C ALA A 160 7.36 13.74 -15.19
N ARG A 161 6.88 12.60 -14.71
CA ARG A 161 6.26 11.50 -15.49
C ARG A 161 4.76 11.40 -15.34
N ASN A 162 4.13 12.33 -14.61
CA ASN A 162 2.71 12.29 -14.22
C ASN A 162 2.35 11.03 -13.41
N VAL A 163 3.29 10.51 -12.63
CA VAL A 163 3.11 9.36 -11.74
C VAL A 163 3.10 9.85 -10.30
N LYS A 164 2.14 9.38 -9.52
CA LYS A 164 2.06 9.58 -8.07
C LYS A 164 2.69 8.40 -7.35
N ILE A 165 3.27 8.64 -6.20
CA ILE A 165 3.81 7.58 -5.33
C ILE A 165 2.89 7.42 -4.14
N GLY A 166 2.33 6.23 -3.98
CA GLY A 166 1.54 5.81 -2.82
C GLY A 166 2.44 5.12 -1.80
N LEU A 167 2.83 5.82 -0.74
CA LEU A 167 3.56 5.20 0.37
C LEU A 167 2.59 4.49 1.29
N GLU A 168 2.78 3.20 1.48
CA GLU A 168 2.00 2.44 2.45
C GLU A 168 2.43 2.80 3.87
N LEU A 169 1.43 3.15 4.71
CA LEU A 169 1.65 3.54 6.11
C LEU A 169 1.90 2.29 6.98
N HIS A 170 3.09 1.72 6.86
CA HIS A 170 3.42 0.42 7.44
C HIS A 170 4.36 0.55 8.64
N GLY A 171 4.01 -0.08 9.77
CA GLY A 171 4.93 -0.19 10.91
C GLY A 171 6.25 -0.88 10.53
N GLY A 172 7.36 -0.41 11.10
CA GLY A 172 8.71 -0.86 10.69
C GLY A 172 9.34 0.00 9.60
N PHE A 173 8.58 0.97 9.05
CA PHE A 173 9.09 1.96 8.09
C PHE A 173 8.94 3.38 8.63
N SER A 174 9.69 4.33 8.06
CA SER A 174 9.77 5.70 8.58
C SER A 174 8.43 6.45 8.47
N VAL A 175 7.63 6.18 7.42
CA VAL A 175 6.28 6.72 7.26
C VAL A 175 5.28 5.62 7.59
N HIS A 176 4.66 5.72 8.76
CA HIS A 176 3.74 4.69 9.27
C HIS A 176 2.45 5.27 9.90
N THR A 177 2.31 6.59 9.90
CA THR A 177 1.13 7.28 10.43
C THR A 177 0.70 8.42 9.50
N PRO A 178 -0.55 8.90 9.59
CA PRO A 178 -0.98 10.09 8.84
C PRO A 178 -0.06 11.31 9.07
N ALA A 179 0.39 11.52 10.29
CA ALA A 179 1.28 12.65 10.63
C ALA A 179 2.64 12.54 9.93
N THR A 180 3.25 11.35 9.93
CA THR A 180 4.54 11.14 9.24
C THR A 180 4.37 11.24 7.72
N MET A 181 3.22 10.81 7.16
CA MET A 181 2.92 10.99 5.74
C MET A 181 2.83 12.46 5.35
N LEU A 182 2.05 13.24 6.09
CA LEU A 182 1.91 14.68 5.81
C LEU A 182 3.22 15.43 5.98
N ARG A 183 4.00 15.10 7.01
CA ARG A 183 5.35 15.66 7.21
C ARG A 183 6.25 15.43 6.00
N LEU A 184 6.28 14.20 5.46
CA LEU A 184 7.12 13.89 4.31
C LEU A 184 6.63 14.62 3.05
N ARG A 185 5.32 14.59 2.78
CA ARG A 185 4.69 15.27 1.65
C ARG A 185 4.97 16.76 1.66
N GLU A 186 4.81 17.44 2.80
CA GLU A 186 5.10 18.86 2.97
C GLU A 186 6.58 19.19 2.70
N ALA A 187 7.49 18.33 3.15
CA ALA A 187 8.92 18.52 2.97
C ALA A 187 9.43 18.15 1.56
N THR A 188 8.63 17.49 0.72
CA THR A 188 9.06 16.96 -0.58
C THR A 188 8.18 17.40 -1.73
N SER A 189 7.10 16.70 -2.03
CA SER A 189 6.28 16.91 -3.23
C SER A 189 4.86 16.40 -3.06
N GLU A 190 3.91 17.03 -3.75
CA GLU A 190 2.52 16.53 -3.84
C GLU A 190 2.39 15.20 -4.62
N ALA A 191 3.40 14.82 -5.36
CA ALA A 191 3.45 13.49 -5.96
C ALA A 191 3.55 12.36 -4.92
N ILE A 192 4.05 12.67 -3.70
CA ILE A 192 4.10 11.74 -2.57
C ILE A 192 2.78 11.78 -1.80
N GLY A 193 2.17 10.63 -1.59
CA GLY A 193 0.94 10.47 -0.81
C GLY A 193 0.81 9.05 -0.30
N ALA A 194 -0.33 8.72 0.28
CA ALA A 194 -0.55 7.43 0.91
C ALA A 194 -1.13 6.40 -0.09
N ASN A 195 -0.60 5.19 -0.06
CA ASN A 195 -1.38 3.99 -0.24
C ASN A 195 -1.91 3.65 1.17
N LEU A 196 -3.18 3.95 1.43
CA LEU A 196 -3.72 3.82 2.77
C LEU A 196 -4.22 2.41 2.99
N ASP A 197 -3.60 1.70 3.93
CA ASP A 197 -4.01 0.39 4.39
C ASP A 197 -4.51 0.47 5.85
N PRO A 198 -5.82 0.30 6.10
CA PRO A 198 -6.39 0.31 7.45
C PRO A 198 -5.77 -0.74 8.37
N SER A 199 -5.35 -1.87 7.84
CA SER A 199 -4.83 -2.97 8.65
C SER A 199 -3.62 -2.58 9.50
N HIS A 200 -2.77 -1.71 8.95
CA HIS A 200 -1.61 -1.19 9.66
C HIS A 200 -1.94 -0.07 10.65
N LEU A 201 -3.06 0.61 10.47
CA LEU A 201 -3.50 1.68 11.36
C LEU A 201 -4.13 1.13 12.63
N TRP A 202 -5.03 0.16 12.51
CA TRP A 202 -5.76 -0.39 13.63
C TRP A 202 -4.87 -0.94 14.75
N TRP A 203 -3.86 -1.75 14.41
CA TRP A 203 -2.98 -2.28 15.45
C TRP A 203 -2.08 -1.22 16.09
N GLN A 204 -1.86 -0.08 15.42
CA GLN A 204 -1.19 1.08 15.99
C GLN A 204 -2.11 1.94 16.86
N GLY A 205 -3.40 1.63 16.96
CA GLY A 205 -4.38 2.40 17.72
C GLY A 205 -4.89 3.63 16.96
N ILE A 206 -4.77 3.65 15.64
CA ILE A 206 -5.20 4.75 14.78
C ILE A 206 -6.54 4.38 14.14
N ASP A 207 -7.54 5.24 14.27
CA ASP A 207 -8.83 5.11 13.58
C ASP A 207 -8.67 5.42 12.08
N PRO A 208 -8.94 4.46 11.18
CA PRO A 208 -8.83 4.67 9.74
C PRO A 208 -9.74 5.77 9.19
N VAL A 209 -10.92 5.97 9.76
CA VAL A 209 -11.84 7.04 9.34
C VAL A 209 -11.23 8.42 9.63
N ALA A 210 -10.62 8.58 10.81
CA ALA A 210 -9.88 9.81 11.14
C ALA A 210 -8.67 10.00 10.22
N ALA A 211 -7.90 8.94 9.97
CA ALA A 211 -6.75 8.97 9.06
C ALA A 211 -7.15 9.39 7.63
N ILE A 212 -8.25 8.83 7.09
CA ILE A 212 -8.80 9.19 5.79
C ILE A 212 -9.15 10.69 5.75
N ARG A 213 -9.77 11.22 6.80
CA ARG A 213 -10.12 12.65 6.87
C ARG A 213 -8.88 13.54 6.85
N TYR A 214 -7.85 13.24 7.67
CA TYR A 214 -6.61 14.00 7.69
C TYR A 214 -5.89 13.99 6.35
N LEU A 215 -5.69 12.82 5.78
CA LEU A 215 -4.97 12.65 4.52
C LEU A 215 -5.79 13.16 3.33
N GLY A 216 -7.10 12.94 3.34
CA GLY A 216 -7.99 13.34 2.26
C GLY A 216 -8.13 14.87 2.16
N GLN A 217 -8.22 15.60 3.29
CA GLN A 217 -8.22 17.07 3.29
C GLN A 217 -6.95 17.67 2.68
N ALA A 218 -5.83 16.96 2.76
CA ALA A 218 -4.57 17.33 2.13
C ALA A 218 -4.41 16.81 0.69
N GLY A 219 -5.41 16.10 0.13
CA GLY A 219 -5.30 15.43 -1.18
C GLY A 219 -4.21 14.36 -1.22
N ALA A 220 -3.90 13.75 -0.07
CA ALA A 220 -2.75 12.88 0.11
C ALA A 220 -3.07 11.38 0.05
N ILE A 221 -4.28 10.98 -0.37
CA ILE A 221 -4.62 9.56 -0.60
C ILE A 221 -4.50 9.28 -2.10
N HIS A 222 -3.50 8.49 -2.49
CA HIS A 222 -3.25 8.15 -3.88
C HIS A 222 -3.77 6.78 -4.25
N HIS A 223 -3.78 5.84 -3.30
CA HIS A 223 -4.32 4.50 -3.46
C HIS A 223 -4.87 4.00 -2.12
N PHE A 224 -5.61 2.89 -2.14
CA PHE A 224 -6.21 2.32 -0.94
C PHE A 224 -6.18 0.79 -0.98
N HIS A 225 -5.61 0.17 0.05
CA HIS A 225 -5.68 -1.26 0.28
C HIS A 225 -6.84 -1.63 1.20
N ALA A 226 -7.58 -2.65 0.83
CA ALA A 226 -8.62 -3.24 1.66
C ALA A 226 -8.09 -4.53 2.30
N LYS A 227 -7.47 -4.37 3.46
CA LYS A 227 -6.99 -5.43 4.34
C LYS A 227 -7.45 -5.14 5.76
N ASP A 228 -7.88 -6.16 6.47
CA ASP A 228 -8.38 -6.05 7.84
C ASP A 228 -7.35 -6.53 8.87
N THR A 229 -7.59 -6.23 10.13
CA THR A 229 -6.75 -6.65 11.26
C THR A 229 -7.63 -6.97 12.45
N SER A 230 -7.36 -8.06 13.15
CA SER A 230 -7.95 -8.34 14.47
C SER A 230 -6.90 -8.13 15.55
N LEU A 231 -7.33 -7.56 16.70
CA LEU A 231 -6.52 -7.47 17.90
C LEU A 231 -6.97 -8.57 18.89
N GLU A 232 -6.00 -9.37 19.33
CA GLU A 232 -6.21 -10.35 20.41
C GLU A 232 -5.87 -9.69 21.76
N GLN A 233 -6.89 -9.18 22.45
CA GLN A 233 -6.71 -8.34 23.62
C GLN A 233 -5.91 -9.01 24.74
N SER A 234 -6.01 -10.33 24.91
CA SER A 234 -5.22 -11.06 25.91
C SER A 234 -3.72 -11.00 25.62
N ASN A 235 -3.36 -11.11 24.34
CA ASN A 235 -1.97 -11.03 23.90
C ASN A 235 -1.48 -9.57 23.86
N VAL A 236 -2.34 -8.61 23.48
CA VAL A 236 -2.05 -7.16 23.60
C VAL A 236 -1.68 -6.81 25.05
N ASN A 237 -2.46 -7.32 26.02
CA ASN A 237 -2.20 -7.07 27.44
C ASN A 237 -0.90 -7.71 27.94
N LYS A 238 -0.37 -8.70 27.23
CA LYS A 238 0.88 -9.40 27.58
C LYS A 238 2.10 -8.81 26.86
N TYR A 239 1.97 -8.47 25.58
CA TYR A 239 3.11 -8.10 24.73
C TYR A 239 3.07 -6.66 24.21
N GLY A 240 1.95 -5.96 24.35
CA GLY A 240 1.71 -4.69 23.67
C GLY A 240 1.43 -4.91 22.18
N VAL A 241 1.23 -3.80 21.47
CA VAL A 241 0.93 -3.83 20.02
C VAL A 241 2.17 -3.90 19.13
N THR A 242 3.37 -3.59 19.68
CA THR A 242 4.66 -3.76 18.99
C THR A 242 5.21 -5.17 19.16
N ASP A 243 4.32 -6.15 19.12
CA ASP A 243 4.59 -7.57 19.28
C ASP A 243 5.55 -8.08 18.19
N MET A 244 6.58 -8.84 18.62
CA MET A 244 7.61 -9.42 17.75
C MET A 244 7.43 -10.92 17.50
N GLN A 245 6.28 -11.49 17.88
CA GLN A 245 5.98 -12.90 17.59
C GLN A 245 5.92 -13.15 16.08
N SER A 246 6.43 -14.30 15.64
CA SER A 246 6.36 -14.69 14.23
C SER A 246 4.90 -14.77 13.73
N TYR A 247 4.66 -14.38 12.48
CA TYR A 247 3.35 -14.53 11.85
C TYR A 247 2.83 -15.97 11.83
N THR A 248 3.73 -16.97 11.94
CA THR A 248 3.35 -18.39 12.04
C THR A 248 2.86 -18.79 13.43
N GLN A 249 3.08 -17.96 14.45
CA GLN A 249 2.66 -18.19 15.83
C GLN A 249 1.31 -17.50 16.12
N MET A 250 0.34 -17.71 15.28
CA MET A 250 -0.93 -16.99 15.25
C MET A 250 -1.65 -16.93 16.61
N PHE A 251 -1.61 -18.01 17.40
CA PHE A 251 -2.26 -18.07 18.70
C PHE A 251 -1.64 -17.10 19.74
N ASP A 252 -0.35 -16.81 19.61
CA ASP A 252 0.40 -15.98 20.56
C ASP A 252 0.54 -14.52 20.14
N ARG A 253 0.10 -14.15 18.93
CA ARG A 253 0.25 -12.80 18.43
C ARG A 253 -0.77 -11.82 19.02
N ALA A 254 -0.34 -10.59 19.23
CA ALA A 254 -1.19 -9.49 19.71
C ALA A 254 -2.19 -9.02 18.66
N TRP A 255 -1.87 -9.17 17.39
CA TRP A 255 -2.74 -8.83 16.26
C TRP A 255 -2.41 -9.70 15.04
N GLN A 256 -3.38 -9.82 14.16
CA GLN A 256 -3.27 -10.62 12.94
C GLN A 256 -3.98 -9.93 11.80
N PHE A 257 -3.41 -10.02 10.60
CA PHE A 257 -4.13 -9.62 9.39
C PHE A 257 -5.31 -10.55 9.15
N ARG A 258 -6.40 -9.98 8.68
CA ARG A 258 -7.64 -10.69 8.44
C ARG A 258 -8.25 -10.28 7.10
N THR A 259 -9.04 -11.17 6.56
CA THR A 259 -9.95 -10.88 5.46
C THR A 259 -10.93 -9.78 5.87
N VAL A 260 -11.25 -8.87 4.96
CA VAL A 260 -12.20 -7.76 5.18
C VAL A 260 -13.52 -8.26 5.81
N GLY A 261 -13.86 -7.69 6.96
CA GLY A 261 -15.04 -8.06 7.76
C GLY A 261 -14.82 -9.19 8.78
N PHE A 262 -13.56 -9.69 8.91
CA PHE A 262 -13.20 -10.70 9.90
C PHE A 262 -12.32 -10.19 11.03
N GLY A 263 -11.83 -8.98 10.95
CA GLY A 263 -11.18 -8.23 12.03
C GLY A 263 -12.12 -7.19 12.61
N HIS A 264 -12.69 -6.36 11.75
CA HIS A 264 -13.65 -5.31 12.08
C HIS A 264 -14.99 -5.55 11.39
N SER A 265 -16.06 -4.97 11.94
CA SER A 265 -17.42 -5.19 11.43
C SER A 265 -17.62 -4.54 10.05
N MET A 266 -18.60 -5.03 9.31
CA MET A 266 -19.00 -4.44 8.04
C MET A 266 -19.55 -3.01 8.19
N LYS A 267 -20.00 -2.62 9.39
CA LYS A 267 -20.37 -1.23 9.69
C LYS A 267 -19.12 -0.32 9.69
N GLU A 268 -18.03 -0.74 10.30
CA GLU A 268 -16.75 0.01 10.32
C GLU A 268 -16.18 0.14 8.92
N TRP A 269 -16.24 -0.93 8.12
CA TRP A 269 -15.85 -0.88 6.72
C TRP A 269 -16.74 0.03 5.88
N ALA A 270 -18.06 0.07 6.13
CA ALA A 270 -18.96 1.02 5.47
C ALA A 270 -18.64 2.48 5.85
N ASP A 271 -18.21 2.74 7.09
CA ASP A 271 -17.76 4.06 7.53
C ASP A 271 -16.47 4.48 6.81
N ILE A 272 -15.53 3.55 6.60
CA ILE A 272 -14.32 3.76 5.80
C ILE A 272 -14.68 4.14 4.36
N ILE A 273 -15.55 3.36 3.70
CA ILE A 273 -16.01 3.65 2.33
C ILE A 273 -16.68 5.01 2.24
N SER A 274 -17.52 5.35 3.24
CA SER A 274 -18.18 6.66 3.32
C SER A 274 -17.18 7.80 3.52
N ALA A 275 -16.14 7.59 4.34
CA ALA A 275 -15.11 8.57 4.58
C ALA A 275 -14.26 8.83 3.33
N LEU A 276 -13.90 7.78 2.57
CA LEU A 276 -13.20 7.92 1.28
C LEU A 276 -14.01 8.78 0.30
N ARG A 277 -15.32 8.50 0.18
CA ARG A 277 -16.21 9.31 -0.67
C ARG A 277 -16.32 10.75 -0.19
N LEU A 278 -16.43 10.96 1.12
CA LEU A 278 -16.56 12.30 1.72
C LEU A 278 -15.37 13.20 1.41
N VAL A 279 -14.15 12.64 1.38
CA VAL A 279 -12.93 13.41 1.06
C VAL A 279 -12.63 13.47 -0.45
N GLY A 280 -13.53 12.98 -1.30
CA GLY A 280 -13.39 13.03 -2.76
C GLY A 280 -12.50 11.94 -3.36
N TYR A 281 -12.12 10.92 -2.59
CA TYR A 281 -11.44 9.75 -3.16
C TYR A 281 -12.46 8.93 -3.95
N ASP A 282 -12.28 8.86 -5.27
CA ASP A 282 -13.14 8.09 -6.18
C ASP A 282 -12.30 7.24 -7.14
N TYR A 283 -11.41 6.45 -6.57
CA TYR A 283 -10.53 5.59 -7.34
C TYR A 283 -10.73 4.11 -6.99
N VAL A 284 -9.70 3.35 -6.73
CA VAL A 284 -9.77 1.91 -6.51
C VAL A 284 -9.65 1.57 -5.02
N VAL A 285 -10.48 0.65 -4.57
CA VAL A 285 -10.36 -0.10 -3.32
C VAL A 285 -9.77 -1.45 -3.69
N SER A 286 -8.47 -1.64 -3.45
CA SER A 286 -7.70 -2.82 -3.87
C SER A 286 -7.64 -3.84 -2.73
N ILE A 287 -8.19 -5.02 -2.94
CA ILE A 287 -8.13 -6.11 -1.97
C ILE A 287 -6.68 -6.58 -1.84
N GLU A 288 -6.19 -6.61 -0.61
CA GLU A 288 -4.98 -7.32 -0.22
C GLU A 288 -5.34 -8.38 0.82
N HIS A 289 -4.76 -9.59 0.71
CA HIS A 289 -5.11 -10.71 1.59
C HIS A 289 -3.86 -11.34 2.18
N GLU A 290 -3.77 -11.30 3.50
CA GLU A 290 -2.72 -11.92 4.30
C GLU A 290 -3.30 -12.65 5.53
N ASP A 291 -4.52 -13.19 5.40
CA ASP A 291 -5.21 -13.90 6.48
C ASP A 291 -4.68 -15.33 6.61
N GLY A 292 -3.95 -15.60 7.67
CA GLY A 292 -3.41 -16.93 7.94
C GLY A 292 -4.45 -17.99 8.33
N LEU A 293 -5.72 -17.60 8.59
CA LEU A 293 -6.81 -18.51 8.93
C LEU A 293 -7.68 -18.91 7.73
N MET A 294 -7.41 -18.32 6.55
CA MET A 294 -8.15 -18.63 5.32
C MET A 294 -7.19 -18.91 4.17
N SER A 295 -7.60 -19.77 3.25
CA SER A 295 -6.92 -19.87 1.97
C SER A 295 -7.07 -18.57 1.18
N VAL A 296 -6.14 -18.32 0.26
CA VAL A 296 -6.22 -17.16 -0.64
C VAL A 296 -7.56 -17.09 -1.36
N GLU A 297 -8.04 -18.23 -1.87
CA GLU A 297 -9.28 -18.31 -2.65
C GLU A 297 -10.52 -18.01 -1.78
N GLU A 298 -10.60 -18.59 -0.59
CA GLU A 298 -11.69 -18.33 0.35
C GLU A 298 -11.70 -16.88 0.84
N GLY A 299 -10.54 -16.38 1.28
CA GLY A 299 -10.41 -15.01 1.77
C GLY A 299 -10.69 -13.98 0.68
N PHE A 300 -10.17 -14.17 -0.52
CA PHE A 300 -10.46 -13.30 -1.66
C PHE A 300 -11.96 -13.28 -1.99
N THR A 301 -12.60 -14.45 -2.11
CA THR A 301 -14.03 -14.54 -2.44
C THR A 301 -14.89 -13.84 -1.36
N LYS A 302 -14.57 -14.03 -0.08
CA LYS A 302 -15.27 -13.36 1.04
C LYS A 302 -15.03 -11.85 1.03
N ALA A 303 -13.80 -11.39 0.82
CA ALA A 303 -13.49 -9.96 0.73
C ALA A 303 -14.25 -9.29 -0.42
N VAL A 304 -14.32 -9.94 -1.59
CA VAL A 304 -15.10 -9.46 -2.73
C VAL A 304 -16.57 -9.30 -2.36
N GLY A 305 -17.21 -10.34 -1.81
CA GLY A 305 -18.63 -10.29 -1.43
C GLY A 305 -18.92 -9.22 -0.38
N ASN A 306 -18.08 -9.12 0.64
CA ASN A 306 -18.20 -8.14 1.71
C ASN A 306 -18.08 -6.70 1.17
N LEU A 307 -17.06 -6.40 0.41
CA LEU A 307 -16.83 -5.06 -0.16
C LEU A 307 -17.88 -4.69 -1.20
N GLN A 308 -18.33 -5.63 -2.04
CA GLN A 308 -19.39 -5.37 -3.01
C GLN A 308 -20.70 -4.92 -2.36
N SER A 309 -20.97 -5.36 -1.14
CA SER A 309 -22.21 -5.03 -0.40
C SER A 309 -22.23 -3.59 0.14
N ILE A 310 -21.08 -2.96 0.31
CA ILE A 310 -20.93 -1.61 0.92
C ILE A 310 -20.30 -0.58 -0.01
N LEU A 311 -19.78 -1.00 -1.17
CA LEU A 311 -19.07 -0.11 -2.08
C LEU A 311 -20.02 0.92 -2.71
N ILE A 312 -19.72 2.20 -2.55
CA ILE A 312 -20.46 3.28 -3.20
C ILE A 312 -19.89 3.47 -4.62
N ARG A 313 -20.67 3.12 -5.63
CA ARG A 313 -20.23 3.09 -7.04
C ARG A 313 -20.72 4.28 -7.87
N GLU A 314 -21.92 4.76 -7.55
CA GLU A 314 -22.54 5.84 -8.30
C GLU A 314 -21.93 7.20 -7.91
N PRO A 315 -21.93 8.17 -8.82
CA PRO A 315 -21.56 9.54 -8.50
C PRO A 315 -22.43 10.10 -7.36
N LEU A 316 -21.94 11.15 -6.70
CA LEU A 316 -22.74 11.88 -5.71
C LEU A 316 -24.00 12.45 -6.39
N GLY A 317 -25.18 12.10 -5.87
CA GLY A 317 -26.44 12.62 -6.33
C GLY A 317 -26.69 14.05 -5.81
N GLU A 318 -27.64 14.75 -6.41
CA GLU A 318 -28.14 16.01 -5.89
C GLU A 318 -28.91 15.78 -4.58
N MET A 319 -28.77 16.71 -3.64
CA MET A 319 -29.53 16.69 -2.38
C MET A 319 -30.92 17.25 -2.64
N TRP A 320 -31.81 16.45 -3.23
CA TRP A 320 -33.16 16.85 -3.62
C TRP A 320 -34.05 17.34 -2.45
N TRP A 321 -33.60 17.13 -1.22
CA TRP A 321 -34.32 17.52 0.01
C TRP A 321 -33.82 18.86 0.63
N VAL A 322 -32.85 19.56 0.03
CA VAL A 322 -32.30 20.86 0.52
C VAL A 322 -32.79 22.01 -0.34
#